data_a8a6bad4bec6c57f1ea7e45bf6a5226c
#
_entry.id   a8a6bad4bec6c57f1ea7e45bf6a5226c
#
_cell.length_a   1.000
_cell.length_b   1.000
_cell.length_c   1.000
_cell.angle_alpha   90.00
_cell.angle_beta   90.00
_cell.angle_gamma   90.00
#
_symmetry.space_group_name_H-M   'P 1'
#
loop_
_entity.id
_entity.type
_entity.pdbx_description
1 polymer ?
#
loop_
_entity_poly.entity_id
_entity_poly.type
_entity_poly.pdbx_seq_one_letter_code
_entity_poly.pdbx_strand_id
1 'polypeptide(L)'
;MTPSQNNNEKNESKQKKVPYHFGEKLRQVREHKGYTLKVVAQKAGVSESLVSQIERNHVSPAIDTLLALADVLDINLEFLFDEYRKKRPVQVIRATERPSINEDDITYEQLAKPASSDTDNSIESYVLHIPAGSHTHRGSYGHIGREFGIITKGKARLTYENTEYILEEGDSVSFSAGVRHVLENVGDCDLEAIWFVTPAQRFVNH
;
A
#
# COMPACT_ATOMS: atom_id res chain seq x y z
N MET A 1 -30.83 -10.65 58.38
CA MET A 1 -29.63 -10.93 57.61
C MET A 1 -29.89 -10.45 56.18
N THR A 2 -29.35 -9.30 55.84
CA THR A 2 -29.55 -8.58 54.58
C THR A 2 -28.55 -9.09 53.53
N PRO A 3 -28.96 -9.28 52.24
CA PRO A 3 -27.99 -9.57 51.17
C PRO A 3 -27.43 -8.27 50.62
N SER A 4 -26.12 -8.23 50.54
CA SER A 4 -25.33 -7.18 49.89
C SER A 4 -25.64 -7.05 48.42
N GLN A 5 -25.95 -5.83 48.01
CA GLN A 5 -26.01 -5.43 46.61
C GLN A 5 -24.57 -5.23 46.07
N ASN A 6 -24.21 -6.03 45.09
CA ASN A 6 -22.98 -5.84 44.30
C ASN A 6 -23.29 -4.89 43.14
N ASN A 7 -22.91 -3.64 43.30
CA ASN A 7 -22.89 -2.64 42.21
C ASN A 7 -21.67 -2.90 41.31
N ASN A 8 -21.90 -3.56 40.20
CA ASN A 8 -20.95 -3.60 39.07
C ASN A 8 -21.13 -2.33 38.25
N GLU A 9 -20.41 -1.29 38.62
CA GLU A 9 -20.25 -0.11 37.78
C GLU A 9 -19.42 -0.48 36.54
N LYS A 10 -20.12 -0.60 35.40
CA LYS A 10 -19.51 -0.67 34.11
C LYS A 10 -18.82 0.66 33.82
N ASN A 11 -17.52 0.68 33.98
CA ASN A 11 -16.64 1.76 33.58
C ASN A 11 -16.49 1.73 32.04
N GLU A 12 -17.48 2.26 31.32
CA GLU A 12 -17.35 2.55 29.91
C GLU A 12 -16.38 3.72 29.77
N SER A 13 -15.13 3.41 29.46
CA SER A 13 -14.14 4.39 29.05
C SER A 13 -14.62 5.06 27.77
N LYS A 14 -15.26 6.23 27.90
CA LYS A 14 -15.53 7.13 26.78
C LYS A 14 -14.19 7.48 26.13
N GLN A 15 -13.83 6.78 25.05
CA GLN A 15 -12.74 7.21 24.19
C GLN A 15 -13.04 8.64 23.76
N LYS A 16 -12.26 9.61 24.25
CA LYS A 16 -12.29 10.99 23.78
C LYS A 16 -12.00 10.94 22.28
N LYS A 17 -13.01 11.23 21.46
CA LYS A 17 -12.82 11.46 20.03
C LYS A 17 -11.82 12.60 19.90
N VAL A 18 -10.63 12.29 19.40
CA VAL A 18 -9.65 13.31 19.04
C VAL A 18 -10.22 14.08 17.85
N PRO A 19 -10.48 15.38 17.97
CA PRO A 19 -11.01 16.14 16.84
C PRO A 19 -9.97 16.13 15.71
N TYR A 20 -10.43 15.96 14.47
CA TYR A 20 -9.55 16.01 13.30
C TYR A 20 -9.09 17.46 13.07
N HIS A 21 -7.77 17.66 12.96
CA HIS A 21 -7.12 18.96 12.78
C HIS A 21 -6.40 19.04 11.43
N PHE A 22 -7.13 19.07 10.34
CA PHE A 22 -6.56 19.15 8.98
C PHE A 22 -6.49 20.59 8.43
N GLY A 23 -6.94 21.57 9.18
CA GLY A 23 -6.98 22.96 8.74
C GLY A 23 -5.60 23.53 8.41
N GLU A 24 -4.58 23.18 9.18
CA GLU A 24 -3.19 23.59 8.91
C GLU A 24 -2.68 23.07 7.58
N LYS A 25 -3.01 21.82 7.22
CA LYS A 25 -2.62 21.24 5.92
C LYS A 25 -3.31 21.95 4.76
N LEU A 26 -4.61 22.23 4.87
CA LEU A 26 -5.33 23.02 3.89
C LEU A 26 -4.69 24.39 3.69
N ARG A 27 -4.36 25.06 4.80
CA ARG A 27 -3.68 26.36 4.78
C ARG A 27 -2.32 26.29 4.11
N GLN A 28 -1.47 25.34 4.46
CA GLN A 28 -0.15 25.15 3.86
C GLN A 28 -0.23 24.96 2.34
N VAL A 29 -1.14 24.11 1.88
CA VAL A 29 -1.35 23.88 0.43
C VAL A 29 -1.85 25.15 -0.25
N ARG A 30 -2.83 25.86 0.34
CA ARG A 30 -3.32 27.12 -0.19
C ARG A 30 -2.21 28.15 -0.34
N GLU A 31 -1.39 28.33 0.69
CA GLU A 31 -0.27 29.28 0.70
C GLU A 31 0.81 28.88 -0.31
N HIS A 32 1.12 27.59 -0.42
CA HIS A 32 2.06 27.07 -1.42
C HIS A 32 1.59 27.34 -2.85
N LYS A 33 0.27 27.22 -3.12
CA LYS A 33 -0.32 27.55 -4.43
C LYS A 33 -0.49 29.07 -4.64
N GLY A 34 -0.13 29.91 -3.66
CA GLY A 34 -0.29 31.35 -3.75
C GLY A 34 -1.75 31.83 -3.73
N TYR A 35 -2.68 30.98 -3.26
CA TYR A 35 -4.10 31.35 -3.23
C TYR A 35 -4.43 32.15 -1.98
N THR A 36 -5.28 33.18 -2.15
CA THR A 36 -5.90 33.88 -1.02
C THR A 36 -7.12 33.09 -0.50
N LEU A 37 -7.54 33.37 0.74
CA LEU A 37 -8.78 32.79 1.28
C LEU A 37 -9.98 33.10 0.37
N LYS A 38 -10.03 34.31 -0.18
CA LYS A 38 -11.08 34.74 -1.11
C LYS A 38 -11.12 33.88 -2.38
N VAL A 39 -9.99 33.58 -2.97
CA VAL A 39 -9.88 32.74 -4.18
C VAL A 39 -10.38 31.32 -3.92
N VAL A 40 -9.95 30.72 -2.82
CA VAL A 40 -10.38 29.37 -2.43
C VAL A 40 -11.87 29.34 -2.13
N ALA A 41 -12.37 30.30 -1.35
CA ALA A 41 -13.78 30.41 -1.00
C ALA A 41 -14.67 30.53 -2.25
N GLN A 42 -14.30 31.40 -3.18
CA GLN A 42 -15.02 31.60 -4.43
C GLN A 42 -15.07 30.33 -5.28
N LYS A 43 -13.93 29.63 -5.42
CA LYS A 43 -13.85 28.40 -6.21
C LYS A 43 -14.60 27.24 -5.57
N ALA A 44 -14.56 27.14 -4.25
CA ALA A 44 -15.24 26.08 -3.49
C ALA A 44 -16.74 26.38 -3.23
N GLY A 45 -17.26 27.55 -3.63
CA GLY A 45 -18.66 27.94 -3.42
C GLY A 45 -19.02 28.17 -1.95
N VAL A 46 -18.07 28.60 -1.12
CA VAL A 46 -18.26 28.83 0.32
C VAL A 46 -17.86 30.25 0.71
N SER A 47 -18.12 30.66 1.97
CA SER A 47 -17.69 31.98 2.45
C SER A 47 -16.19 31.97 2.84
N GLU A 48 -15.53 33.11 2.66
CA GLU A 48 -14.14 33.32 3.09
C GLU A 48 -13.97 33.10 4.60
N SER A 49 -14.96 33.52 5.39
CA SER A 49 -14.98 33.29 6.84
C SER A 49 -14.99 31.80 7.17
N LEU A 50 -15.76 30.99 6.44
CA LEU A 50 -15.80 29.54 6.66
C LEU A 50 -14.43 28.89 6.35
N VAL A 51 -13.80 29.22 5.23
CA VAL A 51 -12.48 28.71 4.89
C VAL A 51 -11.48 29.06 6.00
N SER A 52 -11.47 30.32 6.45
CA SER A 52 -10.59 30.78 7.54
C SER A 52 -10.84 30.05 8.86
N GLN A 53 -12.09 29.74 9.20
CA GLN A 53 -12.42 28.98 10.42
C GLN A 53 -12.00 27.51 10.32
N ILE A 54 -12.13 26.90 9.14
CA ILE A 54 -11.69 25.53 8.88
C ILE A 54 -10.16 25.47 8.99
N GLU A 55 -9.43 26.38 8.34
CA GLU A 55 -7.96 26.40 8.38
C GLU A 55 -7.40 26.58 9.78
N ARG A 56 -8.13 27.26 10.67
CA ARG A 56 -7.79 27.41 12.09
C ARG A 56 -8.31 26.29 12.98
N ASN A 57 -8.92 25.26 12.42
CA ASN A 57 -9.55 24.15 13.15
C ASN A 57 -10.63 24.61 14.16
N HIS A 58 -11.29 25.75 13.90
CA HIS A 58 -12.38 26.24 14.73
C HIS A 58 -13.72 25.61 14.37
N VAL A 59 -13.85 25.12 13.14
CA VAL A 59 -15.06 24.48 12.61
C VAL A 59 -14.65 23.22 11.85
N SER A 60 -15.36 22.13 12.09
CA SER A 60 -15.28 20.94 11.24
C SER A 60 -16.19 21.12 10.04
N PRO A 61 -15.67 21.09 8.80
CA PRO A 61 -16.50 21.20 7.61
C PRO A 61 -17.39 19.97 7.43
N ALA A 62 -18.52 20.16 6.78
CA ALA A 62 -19.28 19.06 6.19
C ALA A 62 -18.43 18.37 5.11
N ILE A 63 -18.73 17.10 4.84
CA ILE A 63 -17.96 16.31 3.86
C ILE A 63 -17.94 16.97 2.48
N ASP A 64 -19.05 17.51 2.02
CA ASP A 64 -19.15 18.19 0.72
C ASP A 64 -18.24 19.43 0.65
N THR A 65 -18.19 20.20 1.74
CA THR A 65 -17.29 21.36 1.84
C THR A 65 -15.82 20.91 1.81
N LEU A 66 -15.50 19.82 2.51
CA LEU A 66 -14.14 19.28 2.54
C LEU A 66 -13.71 18.79 1.17
N LEU A 67 -14.61 18.09 0.46
CA LEU A 67 -14.38 17.64 -0.92
C LEU A 67 -14.15 18.82 -1.86
N ALA A 68 -15.00 19.86 -1.80
CA ALA A 68 -14.84 21.04 -2.63
C ALA A 68 -13.52 21.78 -2.36
N LEU A 69 -13.08 21.85 -1.11
CA LEU A 69 -11.78 22.45 -0.76
C LEU A 69 -10.62 21.60 -1.27
N ALA A 70 -10.72 20.27 -1.15
CA ALA A 70 -9.71 19.34 -1.64
C ALA A 70 -9.56 19.45 -3.16
N ASP A 71 -10.66 19.54 -3.88
CA ASP A 71 -10.71 19.68 -5.33
C ASP A 71 -10.07 21.00 -5.79
N VAL A 72 -10.45 22.13 -5.17
CA VAL A 72 -9.87 23.46 -5.45
C VAL A 72 -8.37 23.50 -5.18
N LEU A 73 -7.93 22.81 -4.15
CA LEU A 73 -6.53 22.74 -3.75
C LEU A 73 -5.77 21.64 -4.45
N ASP A 74 -6.46 20.81 -5.25
CA ASP A 74 -5.89 19.67 -5.98
C ASP A 74 -5.09 18.75 -5.03
N ILE A 75 -5.75 18.32 -3.96
CA ILE A 75 -5.18 17.44 -2.95
C ILE A 75 -6.05 16.21 -2.77
N ASN A 76 -5.42 15.07 -2.55
CA ASN A 76 -6.12 13.86 -2.15
C ASN A 76 -6.58 13.96 -0.69
N LEU A 77 -7.82 13.53 -0.40
CA LEU A 77 -8.32 13.44 0.97
C LEU A 77 -7.41 12.60 1.88
N GLU A 78 -6.77 11.57 1.34
CA GLU A 78 -5.79 10.78 2.09
C GLU A 78 -4.70 11.64 2.71
N PHE A 79 -4.23 12.66 2.00
CA PHE A 79 -3.22 13.61 2.51
C PHE A 79 -3.71 14.35 3.76
N LEU A 80 -5.00 14.72 3.81
CA LEU A 80 -5.57 15.40 4.97
C LEU A 80 -5.63 14.50 6.20
N PHE A 81 -5.89 13.21 6.00
CA PHE A 81 -6.05 12.23 7.07
C PHE A 81 -4.78 11.43 7.40
N ASP A 82 -3.68 11.69 6.73
CA ASP A 82 -2.44 10.92 6.88
C ASP A 82 -1.88 10.92 8.32
N GLU A 83 -2.06 12.01 9.06
CA GLU A 83 -1.65 12.08 10.47
C GLU A 83 -2.47 11.19 11.40
N TYR A 84 -3.70 10.85 10.99
CA TYR A 84 -4.61 10.01 11.77
C TYR A 84 -4.47 8.53 11.40
N ARG A 85 -3.78 8.23 10.32
CA ARG A 85 -3.33 6.88 10.05
C ARG A 85 -2.33 6.50 11.14
N LYS A 86 -2.55 5.35 11.78
CA LYS A 86 -1.58 4.78 12.73
C LYS A 86 -0.20 4.86 12.08
N LYS A 87 0.78 5.50 12.76
CA LYS A 87 2.17 5.57 12.29
C LYS A 87 2.56 4.18 11.80
N ARG A 88 2.74 4.03 10.50
CA ARG A 88 3.24 2.78 9.94
C ARG A 88 4.74 2.76 10.23
N PRO A 89 5.22 1.88 11.13
CA PRO A 89 6.65 1.83 11.41
C PRO A 89 7.38 1.41 10.15
N VAL A 90 8.56 1.97 9.94
CA VAL A 90 9.49 1.43 8.95
C VAL A 90 9.81 -0.02 9.36
N GLN A 91 9.59 -0.96 8.47
CA GLN A 91 9.97 -2.35 8.67
C GLN A 91 11.35 -2.58 8.08
N VAL A 92 12.26 -3.07 8.87
CA VAL A 92 13.59 -3.50 8.41
C VAL A 92 13.65 -5.02 8.57
N ILE A 93 13.80 -5.73 7.47
CA ILE A 93 14.03 -7.17 7.47
C ILE A 93 15.50 -7.39 7.10
N ARG A 94 16.26 -7.94 8.03
CA ARG A 94 17.67 -8.27 7.78
C ARG A 94 17.78 -9.47 6.86
N ALA A 95 18.79 -9.49 6.01
CA ALA A 95 18.99 -10.58 5.04
C ALA A 95 19.04 -11.98 5.73
N THR A 96 19.59 -12.04 6.94
CA THR A 96 19.67 -13.28 7.73
C THR A 96 18.37 -13.66 8.44
N GLU A 97 17.35 -12.79 8.42
CA GLU A 97 16.07 -12.96 9.12
C GLU A 97 14.88 -13.02 8.17
N ARG A 98 15.14 -13.08 6.87
CA ARG A 98 14.09 -13.16 5.86
C ARG A 98 13.29 -14.44 6.01
N PRO A 99 11.97 -14.36 6.18
CA PRO A 99 11.14 -15.54 6.09
C PRO A 99 11.25 -16.15 4.69
N SER A 100 11.38 -17.44 4.60
CA SER A 100 11.38 -18.17 3.32
C SER A 100 10.19 -19.10 3.22
N ILE A 101 9.66 -19.20 2.02
CA ILE A 101 8.59 -20.13 1.65
C ILE A 101 9.16 -20.99 0.53
N ASN A 102 9.06 -22.31 0.68
CA ASN A 102 9.46 -23.25 -0.36
C ASN A 102 8.21 -23.80 -1.05
N GLU A 103 8.17 -23.68 -2.36
CA GLU A 103 7.14 -24.28 -3.21
C GLU A 103 7.86 -25.17 -4.23
N ASP A 104 7.65 -26.47 -4.11
CA ASP A 104 8.42 -27.48 -4.81
C ASP A 104 9.93 -27.29 -4.56
N ASP A 105 10.69 -27.00 -5.61
CA ASP A 105 12.12 -26.72 -5.56
C ASP A 105 12.50 -25.24 -5.56
N ILE A 106 11.49 -24.34 -5.57
CA ILE A 106 11.70 -22.88 -5.59
C ILE A 106 11.65 -22.32 -4.17
N THR A 107 12.61 -21.46 -3.85
CA THR A 107 12.61 -20.70 -2.60
C THR A 107 12.22 -19.24 -2.85
N TYR A 108 11.25 -18.76 -2.07
CA TYR A 108 10.80 -17.37 -2.02
C TYR A 108 11.25 -16.74 -0.70
N GLU A 109 12.28 -15.92 -0.69
CA GLU A 109 12.67 -15.14 0.48
C GLU A 109 11.90 -13.83 0.54
N GLN A 110 11.14 -13.62 1.60
CA GLN A 110 10.28 -12.44 1.73
C GLN A 110 11.10 -11.19 2.08
N LEU A 111 11.01 -10.14 1.24
CA LEU A 111 11.70 -8.86 1.44
C LEU A 111 10.84 -7.85 2.22
N ALA A 112 9.52 -7.94 2.11
CA ALA A 112 8.59 -7.09 2.85
C ALA A 112 7.36 -7.88 3.27
N LYS A 113 6.88 -7.65 4.50
CA LYS A 113 5.62 -8.22 4.97
C LYS A 113 4.49 -7.27 4.59
N PRO A 114 3.43 -7.75 3.93
CA PRO A 114 2.24 -6.94 3.68
C PRO A 114 1.69 -6.39 4.98
N ALA A 115 1.34 -5.12 5.02
CA ALA A 115 0.67 -4.55 6.19
C ALA A 115 -0.68 -5.23 6.39
N SER A 116 -0.95 -5.74 7.58
CA SER A 116 -2.17 -6.50 7.92
C SER A 116 -3.49 -5.73 7.73
N SER A 117 -3.44 -4.42 7.56
CA SER A 117 -4.60 -3.53 7.49
C SER A 117 -4.84 -2.88 6.12
N ASP A 118 -3.97 -3.10 5.12
CA ASP A 118 -4.05 -2.41 3.83
C ASP A 118 -4.00 -3.44 2.70
N THR A 119 -5.16 -3.81 2.20
CA THR A 119 -5.28 -4.83 1.15
C THR A 119 -5.00 -4.28 -0.24
N ASP A 120 -5.40 -3.03 -0.52
CA ASP A 120 -5.42 -2.50 -1.89
C ASP A 120 -4.10 -1.85 -2.32
N ASN A 121 -3.27 -1.41 -1.35
CA ASN A 121 -1.98 -0.76 -1.60
C ASN A 121 -0.79 -1.55 -1.04
N SER A 122 -0.99 -2.81 -0.68
CA SER A 122 0.09 -3.63 -0.16
C SER A 122 0.96 -4.19 -1.28
N ILE A 123 2.26 -4.29 -1.01
CA ILE A 123 3.23 -4.89 -1.92
C ILE A 123 3.78 -6.13 -1.26
N GLU A 124 3.78 -7.24 -1.99
CA GLU A 124 4.63 -8.39 -1.68
C GLU A 124 5.93 -8.27 -2.45
N SER A 125 7.02 -8.64 -1.83
CA SER A 125 8.31 -8.65 -2.49
C SER A 125 9.16 -9.83 -2.01
N TYR A 126 9.84 -10.46 -2.97
CA TYR A 126 10.61 -11.67 -2.77
C TYR A 126 11.95 -11.62 -3.48
N VAL A 127 12.95 -12.33 -2.93
CA VAL A 127 14.02 -12.89 -3.74
C VAL A 127 13.58 -14.29 -4.13
N LEU A 128 13.53 -14.58 -5.41
CA LEU A 128 13.26 -15.90 -5.96
C LEU A 128 14.56 -16.62 -6.22
N HIS A 129 14.66 -17.85 -5.76
CA HIS A 129 15.74 -18.77 -6.11
C HIS A 129 15.12 -19.95 -6.87
N ILE A 130 15.41 -20.03 -8.16
CA ILE A 130 14.82 -21.01 -9.07
C ILE A 130 15.92 -21.90 -9.63
N PRO A 131 16.01 -23.17 -9.24
CA PRO A 131 16.98 -24.10 -9.80
C PRO A 131 16.91 -24.22 -11.31
N ALA A 132 17.98 -24.68 -11.96
CA ALA A 132 18.01 -24.88 -13.41
C ALA A 132 16.89 -25.83 -13.86
N GLY A 133 16.12 -25.43 -14.88
CA GLY A 133 14.99 -26.18 -15.43
C GLY A 133 13.68 -26.09 -14.63
N SER A 134 13.67 -25.38 -13.50
CA SER A 134 12.46 -25.17 -12.68
C SER A 134 11.71 -23.91 -13.08
N HIS A 135 10.43 -23.82 -12.71
CA HIS A 135 9.56 -22.72 -13.11
C HIS A 135 8.51 -22.41 -12.04
N THR A 136 8.08 -21.13 -11.98
CA THR A 136 7.07 -20.68 -11.02
C THR A 136 5.67 -21.21 -11.35
N HIS A 137 4.85 -21.44 -10.32
CA HIS A 137 3.47 -21.91 -10.45
C HIS A 137 2.41 -20.86 -10.08
N ARG A 138 2.78 -19.82 -9.31
CA ARG A 138 1.84 -18.83 -8.77
C ARG A 138 1.07 -18.04 -9.83
N GLY A 139 1.69 -17.78 -10.98
CA GLY A 139 1.06 -17.09 -12.12
C GLY A 139 0.27 -17.97 -13.06
N SER A 140 0.13 -19.30 -12.80
CA SER A 140 -0.44 -20.26 -13.75
C SER A 140 -1.90 -19.99 -14.14
N TYR A 141 -2.66 -19.26 -13.31
CA TYR A 141 -4.06 -18.91 -13.58
C TYR A 141 -4.28 -17.41 -13.74
N GLY A 142 -3.24 -16.60 -13.55
CA GLY A 142 -3.34 -15.17 -13.43
C GLY A 142 -4.00 -14.71 -12.12
N HIS A 143 -3.80 -13.47 -11.75
CA HIS A 143 -4.42 -12.83 -10.57
C HIS A 143 -4.58 -11.33 -10.76
N ILE A 144 -5.40 -10.70 -9.93
CA ILE A 144 -5.59 -9.25 -9.99
C ILE A 144 -4.29 -8.56 -9.62
N GLY A 145 -3.92 -7.53 -10.40
CA GLY A 145 -2.81 -6.65 -10.07
C GLY A 145 -1.72 -6.58 -11.14
N ARG A 146 -0.55 -6.22 -10.69
CA ARG A 146 0.65 -6.06 -11.53
C ARG A 146 1.83 -6.73 -10.86
N GLU A 147 2.73 -7.19 -11.70
CA GLU A 147 4.03 -7.69 -11.27
C GLU A 147 5.16 -6.87 -11.88
N PHE A 148 6.27 -6.84 -11.15
CA PHE A 148 7.53 -6.27 -11.59
C PHE A 148 8.65 -7.19 -11.13
N GLY A 149 9.60 -7.47 -12.00
CA GLY A 149 10.75 -8.31 -11.69
C GLY A 149 12.05 -7.77 -12.25
N ILE A 150 13.15 -8.10 -11.59
CA ILE A 150 14.52 -7.85 -12.04
C ILE A 150 15.30 -9.15 -11.90
N ILE A 151 15.97 -9.58 -12.97
CA ILE A 151 16.88 -10.73 -12.92
C ILE A 151 18.21 -10.25 -12.33
N THR A 152 18.58 -10.79 -11.19
CA THR A 152 19.83 -10.43 -10.52
C THR A 152 20.97 -11.41 -10.80
N LYS A 153 20.63 -12.64 -11.26
CA LYS A 153 21.60 -13.65 -11.67
C LYS A 153 20.94 -14.70 -12.55
N GLY A 154 21.63 -15.14 -13.58
CA GLY A 154 21.19 -16.23 -14.45
C GLY A 154 20.38 -15.77 -15.65
N LYS A 155 19.61 -16.70 -16.22
CA LYS A 155 18.81 -16.48 -17.44
C LYS A 155 17.43 -17.07 -17.27
N ALA A 156 16.40 -16.27 -17.56
CA ALA A 156 15.01 -16.66 -17.42
C ALA A 156 14.27 -16.62 -18.74
N ARG A 157 13.20 -17.44 -18.84
CA ARG A 157 12.12 -17.28 -19.80
C ARG A 157 10.87 -16.86 -19.04
N LEU A 158 10.30 -15.73 -19.40
CA LEU A 158 8.96 -15.35 -18.98
C LEU A 158 7.99 -15.73 -20.11
N THR A 159 7.10 -16.68 -19.83
CA THR A 159 5.94 -16.96 -20.70
C THR A 159 4.77 -16.13 -20.20
N TYR A 160 4.29 -15.20 -21.03
CA TYR A 160 3.13 -14.35 -20.73
C TYR A 160 2.06 -14.61 -21.78
N GLU A 161 0.93 -15.20 -21.39
CA GLU A 161 -0.05 -15.82 -22.31
C GLU A 161 0.61 -16.83 -23.26
N ASN A 162 0.76 -16.45 -24.53
CA ASN A 162 1.37 -17.26 -25.59
C ASN A 162 2.68 -16.66 -26.11
N THR A 163 3.21 -15.65 -25.44
CA THR A 163 4.46 -14.97 -25.86
C THR A 163 5.57 -15.25 -24.87
N GLU A 164 6.74 -15.56 -25.38
CA GLU A 164 7.94 -15.83 -24.59
C GLU A 164 8.90 -14.62 -24.67
N TYR A 165 9.44 -14.27 -23.50
CA TYR A 165 10.45 -13.24 -23.34
C TYR A 165 11.66 -13.84 -22.65
N ILE A 166 12.82 -13.72 -23.26
CA ILE A 166 14.09 -14.12 -22.65
C ILE A 166 14.63 -12.93 -21.87
N LEU A 167 14.95 -13.14 -20.61
CA LEU A 167 15.48 -12.16 -19.69
C LEU A 167 16.86 -12.61 -19.24
N GLU A 168 17.83 -11.72 -19.27
CA GLU A 168 19.21 -11.93 -18.83
C GLU A 168 19.49 -11.09 -17.57
N GLU A 169 20.63 -11.33 -16.95
CA GLU A 169 21.05 -10.60 -15.75
C GLU A 169 21.03 -9.08 -15.99
N GLY A 170 20.38 -8.35 -15.11
CA GLY A 170 20.14 -6.90 -15.19
C GLY A 170 18.83 -6.51 -15.89
N ASP A 171 18.19 -7.41 -16.63
CA ASP A 171 16.91 -7.12 -17.27
C ASP A 171 15.79 -6.98 -16.25
N SER A 172 14.84 -6.11 -16.57
CA SER A 172 13.61 -5.93 -15.79
C SER A 172 12.37 -6.10 -16.64
N VAL A 173 11.29 -6.54 -16.01
CA VAL A 173 10.00 -6.76 -16.66
C VAL A 173 8.88 -6.23 -15.79
N SER A 174 7.80 -5.72 -16.41
CA SER A 174 6.59 -5.30 -15.72
C SER A 174 5.37 -5.61 -16.57
N PHE A 175 4.35 -6.23 -15.96
CA PHE A 175 3.14 -6.64 -16.67
C PHE A 175 1.90 -6.64 -15.75
N SER A 176 0.72 -6.73 -16.38
CA SER A 176 -0.53 -7.00 -15.67
C SER A 176 -0.62 -8.49 -15.37
N ALA A 177 -0.85 -8.86 -14.12
CA ALA A 177 -0.88 -10.26 -13.70
C ALA A 177 -2.21 -10.98 -13.99
N GLY A 178 -3.17 -10.31 -14.65
CA GLY A 178 -4.53 -10.84 -14.92
C GLY A 178 -4.60 -12.02 -15.88
N VAL A 179 -3.49 -12.41 -16.48
CA VAL A 179 -3.39 -13.54 -17.42
C VAL A 179 -2.31 -14.51 -16.96
N ARG A 180 -2.32 -15.70 -17.53
CA ARG A 180 -1.32 -16.72 -17.24
C ARG A 180 0.08 -16.21 -17.53
N HIS A 181 0.98 -16.38 -16.56
CA HIS A 181 2.39 -16.07 -16.68
C HIS A 181 3.23 -17.07 -15.88
N VAL A 182 4.41 -17.39 -16.39
CA VAL A 182 5.32 -18.37 -15.80
C VAL A 182 6.74 -17.88 -16.00
N LEU A 183 7.53 -17.82 -14.94
CA LEU A 183 8.95 -17.56 -15.00
C LEU A 183 9.71 -18.89 -14.87
N GLU A 184 10.53 -19.22 -15.84
CA GLU A 184 11.30 -20.45 -15.92
C GLU A 184 12.80 -20.11 -15.93
N ASN A 185 13.60 -20.88 -15.21
CA ASN A 185 15.05 -20.83 -15.32
C ASN A 185 15.48 -21.67 -16.55
N VAL A 186 15.96 -21.00 -17.57
CA VAL A 186 16.47 -21.60 -18.81
C VAL A 186 18.00 -21.57 -18.89
N GLY A 187 18.66 -21.14 -17.82
CA GLY A 187 20.10 -21.21 -17.66
C GLY A 187 20.58 -22.55 -17.12
N ASP A 188 21.88 -22.66 -16.95
CA ASP A 188 22.58 -23.84 -16.41
C ASP A 188 23.01 -23.68 -14.95
N CYS A 189 22.66 -22.57 -14.32
CA CYS A 189 22.88 -22.27 -12.91
C CYS A 189 21.60 -21.78 -12.26
N ASP A 190 21.59 -21.66 -10.93
CA ASP A 190 20.45 -21.12 -10.19
C ASP A 190 20.17 -19.68 -10.63
N LEU A 191 18.89 -19.42 -10.93
CA LEU A 191 18.34 -18.10 -11.24
C LEU A 191 18.02 -17.39 -9.94
N GLU A 192 18.45 -16.13 -9.82
CA GLU A 192 17.96 -15.22 -8.79
C GLU A 192 17.21 -14.04 -9.41
N ALA A 193 16.07 -13.72 -8.84
CA ALA A 193 15.28 -12.56 -9.26
C ALA A 193 14.67 -11.84 -8.06
N ILE A 194 14.62 -10.51 -8.10
CA ILE A 194 13.82 -9.73 -7.16
C ILE A 194 12.45 -9.52 -7.79
N TRP A 195 11.40 -9.90 -7.09
CA TRP A 195 10.04 -9.89 -7.61
C TRP A 195 9.07 -9.15 -6.71
N PHE A 196 8.19 -8.36 -7.31
CA PHE A 196 7.18 -7.56 -6.64
C PHE A 196 5.80 -7.88 -7.19
N VAL A 197 4.83 -7.99 -6.29
CA VAL A 197 3.41 -8.22 -6.61
C VAL A 197 2.56 -7.18 -5.90
N THR A 198 1.70 -6.49 -6.62
CA THR A 198 0.78 -5.50 -6.06
C THR A 198 -0.60 -5.59 -6.69
N PRO A 199 -1.71 -5.59 -5.93
CA PRO A 199 -1.74 -5.71 -4.47
C PRO A 199 -1.23 -7.07 -3.99
N ALA A 200 -0.85 -7.15 -2.72
CA ALA A 200 -0.40 -8.41 -2.12
C ALA A 200 -1.49 -9.47 -2.21
N GLN A 201 -1.15 -10.63 -2.74
CA GLN A 201 -2.12 -11.70 -3.02
C GLN A 201 -2.48 -12.50 -1.75
N ARG A 202 -1.75 -12.29 -0.63
CA ARG A 202 -1.94 -13.02 0.62
C ARG A 202 -2.07 -14.52 0.34
N PHE A 203 -1.00 -15.12 -0.13
CA PHE A 203 -0.94 -16.56 -0.20
C PHE A 203 -1.11 -17.10 1.23
N VAL A 204 -2.35 -17.49 1.54
CA VAL A 204 -2.70 -18.06 2.83
C VAL A 204 -1.95 -19.38 2.93
N ASN A 205 -1.11 -19.48 3.96
CA ASN A 205 -0.56 -20.78 4.33
C ASN A 205 -1.74 -21.70 4.66
N HIS A 206 -1.99 -22.69 3.83
CA HIS A 206 -2.83 -23.84 4.15
C HIS A 206 -2.00 -24.87 4.90
#